data_4b748667e9ab80daa915e9ff70dbffdf
#
_entry.id   4b748667e9ab80daa915e9ff70dbffdf
#
_cell.length_a   1.000
_cell.length_b   1.000
_cell.length_c   1.000
_cell.angle_alpha   90.00
_cell.angle_beta   90.00
_cell.angle_gamma   90.00
#
_symmetry.space_group_name_H-M   'P 1'
#
loop_
_entity.id
_entity.type
_entity.pdbx_description
1 polymer ?
#
loop_
_entity_poly.entity_id
_entity_poly.type
_entity_poly.pdbx_seq_one_letter_code
_entity_poly.pdbx_strand_id
1 'polypeptide(L)'
;ETYNLYNGEPMTLVMAEALVGSYLKADQECKEGNLLPFDKEKKQCPWRIIDHMKGTDLEGMHYEQLLPWVKPCEKVDLFAPAFVTEYAAAHPEKVFASEDGRDQFVEMDSEAFRVILGDYVTTDDGTGIVHIAPTFGADDAKVAKDANIPALYLINKKGETRPMVDLQGKFYLIEDLDDNFVNACVNKEAYAHHAGDYVKNAYDPQFNVDGVWDKKASDKAEDLNIVLCYELKQEGKAFKSEKHVHNYPHCWRTDKPILYYPLDSWFIKDTARKERMVELNKTINWQPESTGTGRFGNWLENLNDWNLSRSRFWGTPLPIWRDENRGEKCIGSLEELYAEIEKSVAAGIMQSNPLKENGFVPGDYSQENYDKIDLHRPYVDKIVLVNEEGKPMYRESDLIDVWFDSGSMPYAQLHYPFEGEMARGTEADRDALIHSTYEGYAIPPKFYPADFINEGVDQTRGWFFTLHAIATMVFDSVAFKNVISSGLVLDAKGNKMSKHVGNVTNPFEMIDKYGADPVRFYMMTNSEPWDNLKFDPNGVDETRRKFFGTLYNTYSFFALYANVDGFDAEAAQVPFEKR
;
A
#
# COMPACT_ATOMS: atom_id res chain seq x y z
N GLU A 1 18.83 31.99 22.22
CA GLU A 1 18.49 31.82 23.64
C GLU A 1 17.13 32.40 23.96
N THR A 2 16.42 31.75 24.82
CA THR A 2 15.12 32.18 25.34
C THR A 2 14.86 31.47 26.68
N TYR A 3 13.61 31.45 27.12
CA TYR A 3 13.18 30.72 28.31
C TYR A 3 12.13 29.66 27.96
N ASN A 4 12.13 28.56 28.69
CA ASN A 4 11.06 27.60 28.67
C ASN A 4 9.76 28.24 29.14
N LEU A 5 8.71 28.18 28.34
CA LEU A 5 7.44 28.87 28.61
C LEU A 5 6.67 28.30 29.82
N TYR A 6 7.00 27.09 30.28
CA TYR A 6 6.29 26.39 31.34
C TYR A 6 6.94 26.57 32.72
N ASN A 7 8.27 26.47 32.81
CA ASN A 7 9.02 26.56 34.06
C ASN A 7 9.82 27.86 34.21
N GLY A 8 10.07 28.60 33.11
CA GLY A 8 10.82 29.85 33.11
C GLY A 8 12.35 29.71 33.16
N GLU A 9 12.85 28.49 33.00
CA GLU A 9 14.29 28.23 32.93
C GLU A 9 14.88 28.65 31.57
N PRO A 10 16.12 29.17 31.55
CA PRO A 10 16.80 29.49 30.29
C PRO A 10 16.98 28.27 29.42
N MET A 11 16.80 28.45 28.12
CA MET A 11 17.02 27.39 27.14
C MET A 11 17.54 27.93 25.79
N THR A 12 18.20 27.10 25.04
CA THR A 12 18.63 27.39 23.67
C THR A 12 17.76 26.57 22.68
N LEU A 13 17.24 27.25 21.67
CA LEU A 13 16.49 26.62 20.59
C LEU A 13 17.31 26.63 19.32
N VAL A 14 17.26 25.52 18.55
CA VAL A 14 17.80 25.41 17.20
C VAL A 14 16.61 25.29 16.24
N MET A 15 16.51 26.23 15.30
CA MET A 15 15.43 26.23 14.29
C MET A 15 15.84 27.04 13.06
N ALA A 16 15.11 26.86 11.96
CA ALA A 16 15.31 27.68 10.78
C ALA A 16 15.03 29.16 11.05
N GLU A 17 15.92 30.04 10.62
CA GLU A 17 15.83 31.50 10.84
C GLU A 17 14.52 32.07 10.29
N ALA A 18 14.07 31.61 9.11
CA ALA A 18 12.83 32.05 8.50
C ALA A 18 11.58 31.76 9.38
N LEU A 19 11.65 30.79 10.29
CA LEU A 19 10.55 30.34 11.13
C LEU A 19 10.58 30.91 12.55
N VAL A 20 11.63 31.62 12.94
CA VAL A 20 11.76 32.20 14.28
C VAL A 20 10.55 33.05 14.64
N GLY A 21 10.07 33.90 13.72
CA GLY A 21 8.92 34.77 13.95
C GLY A 21 7.58 34.05 14.17
N SER A 22 7.49 32.77 13.83
CA SER A 22 6.30 31.93 14.08
C SER A 22 6.21 31.45 15.53
N TYR A 23 7.33 31.42 16.23
CA TYR A 23 7.45 30.93 17.60
C TYR A 23 7.76 32.03 18.63
N LEU A 24 8.56 33.02 18.24
CA LEU A 24 9.07 34.05 19.10
C LEU A 24 8.60 35.43 18.62
N LYS A 25 8.09 36.27 19.52
CA LYS A 25 7.52 37.57 19.16
C LYS A 25 8.64 38.59 18.91
N ALA A 26 8.56 39.30 17.78
CA ALA A 26 9.58 40.28 17.39
C ALA A 26 9.76 41.43 18.38
N ASP A 27 8.71 41.84 19.11
CA ASP A 27 8.75 42.88 20.13
C ASP A 27 9.45 42.47 21.43
N GLN A 28 9.82 41.18 21.55
CA GLN A 28 10.52 40.60 22.70
C GLN A 28 11.97 40.22 22.37
N GLU A 29 12.45 40.58 21.20
CA GLU A 29 13.83 40.34 20.78
C GLU A 29 14.81 41.27 21.51
N CYS A 30 15.81 40.67 22.14
CA CYS A 30 16.94 41.39 22.75
C CYS A 30 18.07 41.52 21.72
N LYS A 31 18.08 42.63 20.94
CA LYS A 31 19.06 42.84 19.85
C LYS A 31 20.45 43.14 20.34
N GLU A 32 20.57 43.73 21.55
CA GLU A 32 21.85 44.09 22.17
C GLU A 32 21.86 43.64 23.63
N GLY A 33 23.02 43.21 24.13
CA GLY A 33 23.22 42.87 25.52
C GLY A 33 22.77 41.46 25.92
N ASN A 34 22.52 41.28 27.20
CA ASN A 34 22.08 40.02 27.78
C ASN A 34 20.57 39.78 27.59
N LEU A 35 20.15 38.51 27.64
CA LEU A 35 18.75 38.16 27.68
C LEU A 35 18.05 38.83 28.86
N LEU A 36 16.95 39.55 28.61
CA LEU A 36 16.13 40.14 29.65
C LEU A 36 15.46 39.06 30.51
N PRO A 37 15.12 39.34 31.80
CA PRO A 37 14.44 38.36 32.65
C PRO A 37 13.08 37.92 32.10
N PHE A 38 12.74 36.65 32.26
CA PHE A 38 11.42 36.11 31.97
C PHE A 38 10.36 36.66 32.92
N ASP A 39 9.24 37.12 32.36
CA ASP A 39 8.09 37.62 33.13
C ASP A 39 6.82 36.85 32.76
N LYS A 40 6.51 35.82 33.55
CA LYS A 40 5.35 34.94 33.35
C LYS A 40 4.03 35.70 33.52
N GLU A 41 3.95 36.68 34.42
CA GLU A 41 2.71 37.43 34.66
C GLU A 41 2.35 38.32 33.47
N LYS A 42 3.34 38.96 32.87
CA LYS A 42 3.19 39.78 31.66
C LYS A 42 3.20 38.97 30.39
N LYS A 43 3.40 37.66 30.46
CA LYS A 43 3.57 36.77 29.30
C LYS A 43 4.69 37.24 28.36
N GLN A 44 5.77 37.76 28.90
CA GLN A 44 6.95 38.19 28.17
C GLN A 44 8.01 37.12 28.23
N CYS A 45 8.38 36.61 27.05
CA CYS A 45 9.43 35.61 26.87
C CYS A 45 10.53 36.22 25.99
N PRO A 46 11.49 36.95 26.56
CA PRO A 46 12.59 37.55 25.82
C PRO A 46 13.42 36.48 25.10
N TRP A 47 13.97 36.87 23.98
CA TRP A 47 14.82 35.98 23.21
C TRP A 47 15.92 36.75 22.45
N ARG A 48 16.98 36.07 22.08
CA ARG A 48 18.04 36.59 21.21
C ARG A 48 18.65 35.49 20.35
N ILE A 49 19.15 35.88 19.19
CA ILE A 49 19.97 34.99 18.35
C ILE A 49 21.39 35.04 18.90
N ILE A 50 21.97 33.88 19.17
CA ILE A 50 23.33 33.74 19.69
C ILE A 50 24.30 33.25 18.61
N ASP A 51 23.80 32.55 17.60
CA ASP A 51 24.61 32.05 16.51
C ASP A 51 23.77 31.78 15.25
N HIS A 52 24.42 31.71 14.11
CA HIS A 52 23.86 31.32 12.81
C HIS A 52 24.72 30.21 12.21
N MET A 53 24.07 29.15 11.75
CA MET A 53 24.72 28.02 11.12
C MET A 53 23.88 27.50 9.94
N LYS A 54 24.48 26.75 9.05
CA LYS A 54 23.75 26.03 7.99
C LYS A 54 23.23 24.71 8.54
N GLY A 55 22.13 24.20 7.97
CA GLY A 55 21.63 22.87 8.33
C GLY A 55 22.68 21.77 8.18
N THR A 56 23.58 21.89 7.19
CA THR A 56 24.72 20.99 6.99
C THR A 56 25.73 20.97 8.14
N ASP A 57 25.82 22.05 8.91
CA ASP A 57 26.74 22.12 10.07
C ASP A 57 26.21 21.31 11.27
N LEU A 58 24.94 20.90 11.23
CA LEU A 58 24.31 20.05 12.25
C LEU A 58 24.48 18.55 11.97
N GLU A 59 24.93 18.17 10.77
CA GLU A 59 25.09 16.77 10.40
C GLU A 59 25.99 16.01 11.39
N GLY A 60 25.53 14.83 11.83
CA GLY A 60 26.25 14.00 12.79
C GLY A 60 26.16 14.47 14.25
N MET A 61 25.50 15.60 14.53
CA MET A 61 25.27 16.04 15.92
C MET A 61 24.36 15.05 16.64
N HIS A 62 24.82 14.55 17.79
CA HIS A 62 24.04 13.66 18.64
C HIS A 62 23.16 14.43 19.63
N TYR A 63 22.01 13.84 19.96
CA TYR A 63 21.08 14.38 20.94
C TYR A 63 20.55 13.26 21.86
N GLU A 64 20.10 13.63 23.06
CA GLU A 64 19.48 12.68 23.99
C GLU A 64 18.10 12.25 23.49
N GLN A 65 17.80 10.97 23.62
CA GLN A 65 16.48 10.43 23.32
C GLN A 65 15.40 11.15 24.13
N LEU A 66 14.38 11.68 23.47
CA LEU A 66 13.33 12.49 24.12
C LEU A 66 12.53 11.67 25.14
N LEU A 67 12.16 10.44 24.77
CA LEU A 67 11.43 9.47 25.59
C LEU A 67 12.30 8.20 25.75
N PRO A 68 13.20 8.16 26.75
CA PRO A 68 14.22 7.11 26.86
C PRO A 68 13.65 5.82 27.48
N TRP A 69 12.58 5.30 26.91
CA TRP A 69 11.90 4.10 27.38
C TRP A 69 12.60 2.82 26.92
N VAL A 70 13.06 2.80 25.67
CA VAL A 70 13.70 1.66 25.03
C VAL A 70 14.85 2.15 24.17
N LYS A 71 15.97 1.45 24.24
CA LYS A 71 17.14 1.67 23.37
C LYS A 71 16.97 0.89 22.08
N PRO A 72 17.37 1.44 20.92
CA PRO A 72 17.39 0.72 19.66
C PRO A 72 18.29 -0.50 19.72
N CYS A 73 17.83 -1.59 19.10
CA CYS A 73 18.63 -2.79 18.89
C CYS A 73 18.34 -3.40 17.51
N GLU A 74 19.35 -4.05 16.94
CA GLU A 74 19.24 -4.71 15.64
C GLU A 74 19.61 -6.19 15.76
N LYS A 75 19.00 -7.03 14.92
CA LYS A 75 19.32 -8.45 14.85
C LYS A 75 20.65 -8.65 14.13
N VAL A 76 21.51 -9.51 14.69
CA VAL A 76 22.81 -9.88 14.11
C VAL A 76 22.69 -11.25 13.46
N ASP A 77 22.44 -11.29 12.16
CA ASP A 77 22.33 -12.51 11.36
C ASP A 77 22.98 -12.34 9.98
N LEU A 78 22.88 -13.37 9.13
CA LEU A 78 23.45 -13.36 7.77
C LEU A 78 22.82 -12.31 6.84
N PHE A 79 21.65 -11.79 7.18
CA PHE A 79 20.91 -10.79 6.40
C PHE A 79 21.02 -9.38 7.00
N ALA A 80 21.68 -9.26 8.15
CA ALA A 80 21.90 -7.98 8.80
C ALA A 80 22.71 -7.03 7.89
N PRO A 81 22.35 -5.75 7.82
CA PRO A 81 23.16 -4.75 7.11
C PRO A 81 24.61 -4.75 7.61
N ALA A 82 25.55 -4.42 6.71
CA ALA A 82 26.98 -4.42 7.05
C ALA A 82 27.31 -3.56 8.28
N PHE A 83 26.67 -2.37 8.40
CA PHE A 83 26.90 -1.50 9.55
C PHE A 83 26.50 -2.14 10.89
N VAL A 84 25.48 -3.00 10.92
CA VAL A 84 25.04 -3.72 12.13
C VAL A 84 26.09 -4.79 12.52
N THR A 85 26.54 -5.59 11.56
CA THR A 85 27.53 -6.64 11.81
C THR A 85 28.89 -6.07 12.19
N GLU A 86 29.32 -4.99 11.57
CA GLU A 86 30.54 -4.25 11.90
C GLU A 86 30.47 -3.65 13.30
N TYR A 87 29.32 -3.04 13.64
CA TYR A 87 29.10 -2.48 14.97
C TYR A 87 29.11 -3.55 16.06
N ALA A 88 28.43 -4.67 15.84
CA ALA A 88 28.40 -5.80 16.77
C ALA A 88 29.81 -6.40 16.98
N ALA A 89 30.62 -6.48 15.93
CA ALA A 89 32.00 -6.94 16.04
C ALA A 89 32.90 -5.97 16.83
N ALA A 90 32.65 -4.66 16.70
CA ALA A 90 33.37 -3.61 17.42
C ALA A 90 32.94 -3.48 18.90
N HIS A 91 31.69 -3.88 19.22
CA HIS A 91 31.07 -3.73 20.53
C HIS A 91 30.49 -5.06 21.05
N PRO A 92 31.31 -6.10 21.26
CA PRO A 92 30.82 -7.41 21.71
C PRO A 92 30.13 -7.35 23.09
N GLU A 93 30.42 -6.36 23.92
CA GLU A 93 29.78 -6.11 25.22
C GLU A 93 28.33 -5.67 25.11
N LYS A 94 27.92 -5.18 23.94
CA LYS A 94 26.53 -4.74 23.65
C LYS A 94 25.71 -5.83 22.97
N VAL A 95 26.33 -6.96 22.63
CA VAL A 95 25.65 -8.10 22.00
C VAL A 95 24.98 -8.95 23.08
N PHE A 96 23.72 -9.32 22.85
CA PHE A 96 22.96 -10.21 23.72
C PHE A 96 22.17 -11.23 22.90
N ALA A 97 21.90 -12.40 23.48
CA ALA A 97 21.08 -13.43 22.85
C ALA A 97 19.62 -13.27 23.27
N SER A 98 18.68 -13.73 22.43
CA SER A 98 17.30 -13.95 22.85
C SER A 98 17.22 -14.94 24.01
N GLU A 99 16.14 -14.90 24.79
CA GLU A 99 15.93 -15.80 25.94
C GLU A 99 16.02 -17.28 25.56
N ASP A 100 15.57 -17.65 24.37
CA ASP A 100 15.66 -19.01 23.84
C ASP A 100 17.02 -19.35 23.21
N GLY A 101 17.93 -18.39 23.13
CA GLY A 101 19.29 -18.54 22.63
C GLY A 101 19.44 -18.71 21.11
N ARG A 102 18.35 -18.57 20.33
CA ARG A 102 18.38 -18.80 18.88
C ARG A 102 18.90 -17.62 18.09
N ASP A 103 18.61 -16.41 18.55
CA ASP A 103 18.92 -15.16 17.86
C ASP A 103 19.89 -14.30 18.66
N GLN A 104 20.70 -13.52 17.97
CA GLN A 104 21.58 -12.52 18.58
C GLN A 104 21.16 -11.12 18.16
N PHE A 105 21.30 -10.18 19.08
CA PHE A 105 20.98 -8.77 18.90
C PHE A 105 22.12 -7.91 19.43
N VAL A 106 22.22 -6.68 18.92
CA VAL A 106 23.17 -5.67 19.40
C VAL A 106 22.44 -4.37 19.76
N GLU A 107 22.69 -3.83 20.95
CA GLU A 107 22.20 -2.50 21.35
C GLU A 107 22.97 -1.43 20.58
N MET A 108 22.26 -0.47 19.94
CA MET A 108 22.82 0.53 19.04
C MET A 108 22.39 1.96 19.39
N ASP A 109 22.20 2.26 20.68
CA ASP A 109 21.77 3.55 21.18
C ASP A 109 22.67 4.70 20.67
N SER A 110 23.98 4.52 20.64
CA SER A 110 24.95 5.52 20.18
C SER A 110 24.83 5.87 18.69
N GLU A 111 24.20 5.03 17.87
CA GLU A 111 24.08 5.25 16.42
C GLU A 111 22.72 5.85 16.01
N ALA A 112 21.75 5.87 16.93
CA ALA A 112 20.37 6.20 16.60
C ALA A 112 20.09 7.72 16.63
N PHE A 113 20.40 8.38 17.73
CA PHE A 113 19.92 9.74 18.01
C PHE A 113 20.89 10.80 17.50
N ARG A 114 21.00 10.93 16.18
CA ARG A 114 21.86 11.91 15.48
C ARG A 114 21.13 12.62 14.36
N VAL A 115 21.58 13.82 14.03
CA VAL A 115 21.06 14.63 12.93
C VAL A 115 21.61 14.11 11.61
N ILE A 116 20.73 13.93 10.62
CA ILE A 116 21.06 13.57 9.25
C ILE A 116 20.51 14.62 8.28
N LEU A 117 21.05 14.66 7.06
CA LEU A 117 20.57 15.58 6.02
C LEU A 117 19.39 14.96 5.26
N GLY A 118 18.43 15.81 4.88
CA GLY A 118 17.28 15.41 4.09
C GLY A 118 16.82 16.50 3.12
N ASP A 119 16.87 16.23 1.82
CA ASP A 119 16.50 17.18 0.76
C ASP A 119 15.01 17.56 0.76
N TYR A 120 14.19 16.79 1.48
CA TYR A 120 12.75 17.02 1.64
C TYR A 120 12.40 18.00 2.77
N VAL A 121 13.38 18.40 3.59
CA VAL A 121 13.17 19.35 4.69
C VAL A 121 13.11 20.77 4.13
N THR A 122 12.01 21.47 4.42
CA THR A 122 11.81 22.86 3.99
C THR A 122 11.86 23.83 5.15
N THR A 123 11.97 25.11 4.85
CA THR A 123 11.88 26.21 5.82
C THR A 123 10.55 26.95 5.74
N ASP A 124 9.53 26.33 5.13
CA ASP A 124 8.20 26.94 4.91
C ASP A 124 7.24 26.63 6.07
N ASP A 125 7.48 25.54 6.80
CA ASP A 125 6.64 25.06 7.88
C ASP A 125 7.45 24.41 9.01
N GLY A 126 6.83 24.25 10.19
CA GLY A 126 7.45 23.62 11.36
C GLY A 126 8.62 24.42 11.93
N THR A 127 9.73 23.75 12.21
CA THR A 127 10.95 24.34 12.78
C THR A 127 12.16 24.31 11.82
N GLY A 128 12.00 23.71 10.62
CA GLY A 128 13.12 23.41 9.73
C GLY A 128 13.94 22.18 10.15
N ILE A 129 13.50 21.47 11.20
CA ILE A 129 14.07 20.20 11.66
C ILE A 129 12.90 19.21 11.75
N VAL A 130 13.03 18.07 11.05
CA VAL A 130 11.99 17.03 10.95
C VAL A 130 12.39 15.83 11.79
N HIS A 131 11.47 15.35 12.62
CA HIS A 131 11.63 14.10 13.35
C HIS A 131 11.40 12.91 12.41
N ILE A 132 12.23 11.88 12.53
CA ILE A 132 12.15 10.64 11.74
C ILE A 132 11.74 9.49 12.64
N ALA A 133 10.73 8.72 12.23
CA ALA A 133 10.23 7.53 12.92
C ALA A 133 10.37 6.27 12.02
N PRO A 134 11.55 5.65 11.93
CA PRO A 134 11.86 4.58 10.97
C PRO A 134 10.91 3.38 11.04
N THR A 135 10.36 3.10 12.22
CA THR A 135 9.47 1.94 12.44
C THR A 135 8.04 2.18 11.94
N PHE A 136 7.58 3.45 11.81
CA PHE A 136 6.18 3.77 11.51
C PHE A 136 5.96 4.61 10.25
N GLY A 137 7.03 5.08 9.59
CA GLY A 137 6.97 5.85 8.35
C GLY A 137 7.73 5.14 7.23
N ALA A 138 7.11 4.94 6.05
CA ALA A 138 7.79 4.30 4.94
C ALA A 138 8.94 5.15 4.38
N ASP A 139 8.71 6.47 4.26
CA ASP A 139 9.74 7.41 3.82
C ASP A 139 10.83 7.56 4.89
N ASP A 140 10.43 7.61 6.17
CA ASP A 140 11.34 7.66 7.31
C ASP A 140 12.23 6.41 7.38
N ALA A 141 11.65 5.22 7.16
CA ALA A 141 12.39 3.95 7.13
C ALA A 141 13.44 3.93 6.02
N LYS A 142 13.10 4.47 4.83
CA LYS A 142 14.04 4.57 3.70
C LYS A 142 15.20 5.49 4.03
N VAL A 143 14.91 6.70 4.52
CA VAL A 143 15.92 7.70 4.88
C VAL A 143 16.84 7.18 5.99
N ALA A 144 16.27 6.53 7.01
CA ALA A 144 17.02 5.92 8.09
C ALA A 144 17.95 4.81 7.59
N LYS A 145 17.47 3.95 6.70
CA LYS A 145 18.28 2.89 6.08
C LYS A 145 19.44 3.46 5.26
N ASP A 146 19.18 4.49 4.44
CA ASP A 146 20.22 5.14 3.62
C ASP A 146 21.29 5.82 4.48
N ALA A 147 20.92 6.29 5.68
CA ALA A 147 21.82 6.93 6.65
C ALA A 147 22.38 5.97 7.72
N ASN A 148 22.10 4.66 7.66
CA ASN A 148 22.48 3.66 8.66
C ASN A 148 22.00 4.01 10.08
N ILE A 149 20.76 4.48 10.21
CA ILE A 149 20.12 4.74 11.49
C ILE A 149 19.36 3.47 11.91
N PRO A 150 19.66 2.86 13.08
CA PRO A 150 18.92 1.70 13.57
C PRO A 150 17.48 2.07 13.91
N ALA A 151 16.56 1.16 13.62
CA ALA A 151 15.15 1.34 13.97
C ALA A 151 14.89 0.97 15.44
N LEU A 152 13.84 1.55 16.03
CA LEU A 152 13.43 1.22 17.38
C LEU A 152 12.44 0.06 17.36
N TYR A 153 12.92 -1.14 17.70
CA TYR A 153 12.14 -2.36 17.82
C TYR A 153 12.13 -2.90 19.25
N LEU A 154 11.08 -3.64 19.58
CA LEU A 154 11.01 -4.52 20.74
C LEU A 154 11.28 -5.97 20.31
N ILE A 155 11.68 -6.81 21.25
CA ILE A 155 11.78 -8.26 21.05
C ILE A 155 10.76 -8.93 21.96
N ASN A 156 9.84 -9.70 21.38
CA ASN A 156 8.83 -10.42 22.15
C ASN A 156 9.36 -11.75 22.69
N LYS A 157 8.58 -12.44 23.52
CA LYS A 157 8.91 -13.77 24.11
C LYS A 157 9.22 -14.86 23.08
N LYS A 158 8.89 -14.65 21.80
CA LYS A 158 9.21 -15.59 20.71
C LYS A 158 10.53 -15.28 20.00
N GLY A 159 11.27 -14.25 20.44
CA GLY A 159 12.47 -13.75 19.78
C GLY A 159 12.19 -12.96 18.50
N GLU A 160 10.94 -12.55 18.26
CA GLU A 160 10.56 -11.77 17.08
C GLU A 160 10.70 -10.28 17.34
N THR A 161 11.29 -9.56 16.38
CA THR A 161 11.30 -8.08 16.39
C THR A 161 9.92 -7.54 16.11
N ARG A 162 9.49 -6.56 16.89
CA ARG A 162 8.17 -5.91 16.81
C ARG A 162 8.30 -4.41 16.99
N PRO A 163 7.40 -3.60 16.40
CA PRO A 163 7.29 -2.18 16.75
C PRO A 163 6.95 -2.00 18.24
N MET A 164 7.03 -0.76 18.73
CA MET A 164 6.69 -0.42 20.12
C MET A 164 5.25 -0.79 20.51
N VAL A 165 4.35 -0.94 19.56
CA VAL A 165 2.94 -1.27 19.78
C VAL A 165 2.56 -2.57 19.06
N ASP A 166 1.56 -3.24 19.60
CA ASP A 166 0.99 -4.45 19.02
C ASP A 166 0.01 -4.14 17.86
N LEU A 167 -0.58 -5.16 17.24
CA LEU A 167 -1.56 -5.03 16.16
C LEU A 167 -2.87 -4.36 16.58
N GLN A 168 -3.09 -4.16 17.87
CA GLN A 168 -4.24 -3.43 18.42
C GLN A 168 -3.91 -1.94 18.63
N GLY A 169 -2.66 -1.53 18.38
CA GLY A 169 -2.18 -0.18 18.63
C GLY A 169 -1.96 0.11 20.12
N LYS A 170 -1.61 -0.90 20.90
CA LYS A 170 -1.32 -0.85 22.32
C LYS A 170 0.16 -1.11 22.57
N PHE A 171 0.80 -0.33 23.44
CA PHE A 171 2.16 -0.63 23.87
C PHE A 171 2.24 -2.01 24.52
N TYR A 172 3.27 -2.79 24.18
CA TYR A 172 3.50 -4.10 24.76
C TYR A 172 3.64 -4.01 26.29
N LEU A 173 3.12 -5.01 27.00
CA LEU A 173 3.43 -5.16 28.41
C LEU A 173 4.86 -5.68 28.56
N ILE A 174 5.54 -5.30 29.66
CA ILE A 174 6.94 -5.74 29.88
C ILE A 174 7.06 -7.26 29.95
N GLU A 175 6.06 -7.93 30.52
CA GLU A 175 5.99 -9.38 30.61
C GLU A 175 5.85 -10.12 29.27
N ASP A 176 5.42 -9.42 28.21
CA ASP A 176 5.32 -9.97 26.86
C ASP A 176 6.63 -9.87 26.07
N LEU A 177 7.63 -9.20 26.64
CA LEU A 177 8.93 -8.97 26.03
C LEU A 177 9.97 -10.00 26.48
N ASP A 178 10.98 -10.26 25.64
CA ASP A 178 12.14 -11.09 25.93
C ASP A 178 12.91 -10.55 27.14
N ASP A 179 13.22 -11.41 28.12
CA ASP A 179 13.84 -10.98 29.38
C ASP A 179 15.26 -10.45 29.19
N ASN A 180 16.03 -11.00 28.25
CA ASN A 180 17.38 -10.51 27.96
C ASN A 180 17.33 -9.15 27.28
N PHE A 181 16.40 -8.96 26.34
CA PHE A 181 16.15 -7.67 25.74
C PHE A 181 15.71 -6.62 26.78
N VAL A 182 14.78 -6.99 27.65
CA VAL A 182 14.32 -6.08 28.73
C VAL A 182 15.46 -5.65 29.62
N ASN A 183 16.38 -6.55 29.95
CA ASN A 183 17.54 -6.21 30.78
C ASN A 183 18.59 -5.36 30.05
N ALA A 184 18.76 -5.55 28.74
CA ALA A 184 19.74 -4.84 27.91
C ALA A 184 19.25 -3.46 27.45
N CYS A 185 17.97 -3.35 27.04
CA CYS A 185 17.49 -2.24 26.25
C CYS A 185 16.32 -1.48 26.88
N VAL A 186 15.60 -1.99 27.89
CA VAL A 186 14.38 -1.35 28.42
C VAL A 186 14.63 -0.64 29.74
N ASN A 187 14.31 0.66 29.78
CA ASN A 187 14.17 1.38 31.05
C ASN A 187 12.82 1.01 31.69
N LYS A 188 12.86 0.00 32.56
CA LYS A 188 11.65 -0.59 33.15
C LYS A 188 10.77 0.42 33.90
N GLU A 189 11.40 1.35 34.61
CA GLU A 189 10.67 2.37 35.38
C GLU A 189 9.92 3.34 34.47
N ALA A 190 10.62 3.89 33.48
CA ALA A 190 10.04 4.86 32.55
C ALA A 190 9.00 4.19 31.61
N TYR A 191 9.28 2.97 31.12
CA TYR A 191 8.37 2.27 30.20
C TYR A 191 7.10 1.79 30.89
N ALA A 192 7.17 1.38 32.16
CA ALA A 192 6.03 0.85 32.91
C ALA A 192 4.85 1.83 33.01
N HIS A 193 5.10 3.12 32.92
CA HIS A 193 4.03 4.15 32.98
C HIS A 193 3.10 4.08 31.76
N HIS A 194 3.62 3.61 30.61
CA HIS A 194 2.88 3.56 29.34
C HIS A 194 2.65 2.13 28.81
N ALA A 195 3.17 1.11 29.50
CA ALA A 195 2.94 -0.28 29.14
C ALA A 195 1.43 -0.60 29.15
N GLY A 196 0.89 -1.00 28.01
CA GLY A 196 -0.54 -1.27 27.86
C GLY A 196 -1.42 -0.10 27.42
N ASP A 197 -0.86 1.13 27.28
CA ASP A 197 -1.61 2.27 26.78
C ASP A 197 -1.86 2.17 25.26
N TYR A 198 -3.03 2.63 24.82
CA TYR A 198 -3.36 2.73 23.40
C TYR A 198 -2.84 4.05 22.82
N VAL A 199 -2.17 3.99 21.66
CA VAL A 199 -1.65 5.19 20.98
C VAL A 199 -2.75 6.10 20.42
N LYS A 200 -3.99 5.60 20.32
CA LYS A 200 -5.18 6.37 19.96
C LYS A 200 -6.40 5.84 20.70
N ASN A 201 -7.18 6.74 21.26
CA ASN A 201 -8.45 6.38 21.93
C ASN A 201 -9.41 5.56 21.03
N ALA A 202 -9.35 5.77 19.71
CA ALA A 202 -10.16 5.03 18.74
C ALA A 202 -9.90 3.51 18.76
N TYR A 203 -8.75 3.07 19.29
CA TYR A 203 -8.37 1.65 19.36
C TYR A 203 -8.77 1.01 20.70
N ASP A 204 -8.94 1.83 21.73
CA ASP A 204 -9.27 1.36 23.07
C ASP A 204 -10.68 0.74 23.11
N PRO A 205 -10.83 -0.51 23.63
CA PRO A 205 -12.12 -1.18 23.80
C PRO A 205 -13.16 -0.37 24.57
N GLN A 206 -12.77 0.50 25.49
CA GLN A 206 -13.71 1.34 26.25
C GLN A 206 -14.54 2.28 25.36
N PHE A 207 -14.03 2.64 24.17
CA PHE A 207 -14.73 3.47 23.18
C PHE A 207 -15.32 2.65 22.02
N ASN A 208 -15.31 1.31 22.13
CA ASN A 208 -15.76 0.39 21.09
C ASN A 208 -16.78 -0.60 21.66
N VAL A 209 -18.03 -0.19 21.72
CA VAL A 209 -19.12 -1.01 22.23
C VAL A 209 -19.75 -1.81 21.10
N ASP A 210 -19.83 -3.13 21.24
CA ASP A 210 -20.38 -4.05 20.23
C ASP A 210 -19.79 -3.86 18.81
N GLY A 211 -18.50 -3.52 18.75
CA GLY A 211 -17.79 -3.27 17.49
C GLY A 211 -18.08 -1.91 16.84
N VAL A 212 -18.85 -1.06 17.48
CA VAL A 212 -19.15 0.31 17.03
C VAL A 212 -18.30 1.31 17.79
N TRP A 213 -17.60 2.16 17.07
CA TRP A 213 -16.76 3.20 17.65
C TRP A 213 -17.57 4.42 18.10
N ASP A 214 -17.55 4.71 19.41
CA ASP A 214 -18.07 5.98 19.96
C ASP A 214 -17.04 7.11 19.75
N LYS A 215 -17.03 7.66 18.53
CA LYS A 215 -16.17 8.77 18.16
C LYS A 215 -16.28 9.95 19.12
N LYS A 216 -17.49 10.27 19.56
CA LYS A 216 -17.73 11.45 20.40
C LYS A 216 -17.15 11.29 21.82
N ALA A 217 -17.24 10.11 22.38
CA ALA A 217 -16.61 9.82 23.67
C ALA A 217 -15.09 9.78 23.52
N SER A 218 -14.59 9.11 22.51
CA SER A 218 -13.17 9.02 22.16
C SER A 218 -12.51 10.40 21.95
N ASP A 219 -13.14 11.30 21.19
CA ASP A 219 -12.62 12.66 20.91
C ASP A 219 -12.65 13.59 22.14
N LYS A 220 -13.45 13.27 23.17
CA LYS A 220 -13.53 14.06 24.41
C LYS A 220 -12.57 13.59 25.50
N ALA A 221 -12.17 12.32 25.44
CA ALA A 221 -11.25 11.76 26.42
C ALA A 221 -9.83 12.31 26.19
N GLU A 222 -9.06 12.38 27.27
CA GLU A 222 -7.64 12.67 27.19
C GLU A 222 -6.96 11.55 26.39
N ASP A 223 -6.15 11.92 25.42
CA ASP A 223 -5.38 10.98 24.60
C ASP A 223 -3.90 10.97 25.00
N LEU A 224 -3.19 9.92 24.58
CA LEU A 224 -1.78 9.74 24.90
C LEU A 224 -0.91 10.94 24.47
N ASN A 225 -1.23 11.63 23.35
CA ASN A 225 -0.45 12.80 22.92
C ASN A 225 -0.53 13.94 23.96
N ILE A 226 -1.70 14.14 24.57
CA ILE A 226 -1.89 15.13 25.63
C ILE A 226 -1.08 14.74 26.87
N VAL A 227 -1.12 13.45 27.26
CA VAL A 227 -0.35 12.93 28.39
C VAL A 227 1.14 13.16 28.19
N LEU A 228 1.69 12.73 27.04
CA LEU A 228 3.11 12.91 26.71
C LEU A 228 3.52 14.39 26.65
N CYS A 229 2.68 15.25 26.06
CA CYS A 229 2.94 16.69 26.06
C CYS A 229 3.00 17.27 27.49
N TYR A 230 2.14 16.76 28.39
CA TYR A 230 2.15 17.18 29.78
C TYR A 230 3.42 16.73 30.50
N GLU A 231 3.83 15.49 30.35
CA GLU A 231 5.07 14.93 30.93
C GLU A 231 6.30 15.69 30.46
N LEU A 232 6.45 15.93 29.16
CA LEU A 232 7.56 16.70 28.60
C LEU A 232 7.59 18.16 29.12
N LYS A 233 6.43 18.75 29.44
CA LYS A 233 6.36 20.06 30.09
C LYS A 233 6.85 19.99 31.52
N GLN A 234 6.46 18.94 32.26
CA GLN A 234 6.92 18.77 33.66
C GLN A 234 8.42 18.53 33.73
N GLU A 235 8.97 17.78 32.76
CA GLU A 235 10.42 17.55 32.67
C GLU A 235 11.23 18.74 32.11
N GLY A 236 10.56 19.83 31.73
CA GLY A 236 11.22 21.01 31.14
C GLY A 236 11.73 20.81 29.70
N LYS A 237 11.40 19.70 29.06
CA LYS A 237 11.83 19.37 27.69
C LYS A 237 10.97 20.01 26.59
N ALA A 238 9.74 20.41 26.89
CA ALA A 238 8.85 21.06 25.93
C ALA A 238 9.00 22.59 25.97
N PHE A 239 9.27 23.21 24.82
CA PHE A 239 9.21 24.66 24.65
C PHE A 239 7.78 25.16 24.43
N LYS A 240 7.05 24.54 23.47
CA LYS A 240 5.69 24.91 23.09
C LYS A 240 4.90 23.65 22.73
N SER A 241 3.63 23.67 23.07
CA SER A 241 2.69 22.63 22.63
C SER A 241 1.48 23.32 22.00
N GLU A 242 1.14 22.94 20.77
CA GLU A 242 0.02 23.50 20.04
C GLU A 242 -0.71 22.45 19.24
N LYS A 243 -1.99 22.69 18.96
CA LYS A 243 -2.81 21.79 18.15
C LYS A 243 -2.56 22.04 16.69
N HIS A 244 -2.09 21.01 15.99
CA HIS A 244 -1.93 21.04 14.54
C HIS A 244 -3.07 20.26 13.88
N VAL A 245 -3.71 20.86 12.87
CA VAL A 245 -4.80 20.21 12.10
C VAL A 245 -4.27 19.84 10.73
N HIS A 246 -4.30 18.55 10.43
CA HIS A 246 -3.85 18.02 9.15
C HIS A 246 -4.75 16.89 8.68
N ASN A 247 -4.65 16.52 7.41
CA ASN A 247 -5.33 15.35 6.87
C ASN A 247 -4.72 14.09 7.48
N TYR A 248 -5.57 13.17 7.95
CA TYR A 248 -5.15 11.89 8.49
C TYR A 248 -5.94 10.75 7.82
N PRO A 249 -5.28 9.65 7.40
CA PRO A 249 -5.97 8.55 6.75
C PRO A 249 -6.86 7.78 7.72
N HIS A 250 -8.06 7.45 7.26
CA HIS A 250 -9.04 6.69 8.02
C HIS A 250 -9.43 5.40 7.28
N CYS A 251 -9.74 4.35 8.03
CA CYS A 251 -10.28 3.11 7.49
C CYS A 251 -11.65 3.36 6.87
N TRP A 252 -11.81 3.05 5.59
CA TRP A 252 -13.06 3.28 4.86
C TRP A 252 -14.28 2.49 5.38
N ARG A 253 -14.04 1.42 6.17
CA ARG A 253 -15.11 0.61 6.76
C ARG A 253 -15.53 1.07 8.15
N THR A 254 -14.56 1.40 8.99
CA THR A 254 -14.78 1.70 10.40
C THR A 254 -14.73 3.18 10.72
N ASP A 255 -14.29 4.01 9.76
CA ASP A 255 -14.00 5.43 9.92
C ASP A 255 -12.99 5.76 11.04
N LYS A 256 -12.29 4.75 11.56
CA LYS A 256 -11.23 4.92 12.56
C LYS A 256 -9.94 5.39 11.89
N PRO A 257 -9.13 6.20 12.58
CA PRO A 257 -7.79 6.52 12.11
C PRO A 257 -6.98 5.23 11.93
N ILE A 258 -6.15 5.16 10.91
CA ILE A 258 -5.23 4.04 10.72
C ILE A 258 -3.89 4.32 11.37
N LEU A 259 -3.11 3.28 11.65
CA LEU A 259 -1.73 3.34 12.07
C LEU A 259 -0.87 2.77 10.95
N TYR A 260 0.18 3.49 10.52
CA TYR A 260 1.22 2.91 9.69
C TYR A 260 1.98 1.89 10.54
N TYR A 261 1.98 0.63 10.11
CA TYR A 261 2.52 -0.47 10.89
C TYR A 261 3.36 -1.37 9.99
N PRO A 262 4.62 -1.68 10.34
CA PRO A 262 5.43 -2.59 9.58
C PRO A 262 4.91 -4.03 9.75
N LEU A 263 4.68 -4.70 8.64
CA LEU A 263 4.27 -6.10 8.59
C LEU A 263 5.19 -6.85 7.65
N ASP A 264 5.63 -8.03 8.07
CA ASP A 264 6.30 -8.94 7.16
C ASP A 264 5.36 -9.30 6.02
N SER A 265 5.84 -9.17 4.80
CA SER A 265 5.01 -9.33 3.60
C SER A 265 5.83 -9.94 2.48
N TRP A 266 5.14 -10.63 1.57
CA TRP A 266 5.71 -11.09 0.32
C TRP A 266 5.61 -10.01 -0.74
N PHE A 267 6.71 -9.83 -1.49
CA PHE A 267 6.79 -8.82 -2.54
C PHE A 267 7.23 -9.45 -3.86
N ILE A 268 6.69 -8.94 -4.96
CA ILE A 268 7.31 -9.10 -6.27
C ILE A 268 8.31 -7.95 -6.42
N LYS A 269 9.56 -8.27 -6.75
CA LYS A 269 10.63 -7.27 -6.96
C LYS A 269 10.47 -6.60 -8.32
N ASP A 270 9.42 -5.80 -8.48
CA ASP A 270 9.09 -5.08 -9.71
C ASP A 270 10.20 -4.13 -10.12
N THR A 271 10.92 -3.56 -9.15
CA THR A 271 12.07 -2.69 -9.37
C THR A 271 13.19 -3.35 -10.17
N ALA A 272 13.29 -4.69 -10.14
CA ALA A 272 14.27 -5.44 -10.94
C ALA A 272 14.02 -5.34 -12.46
N ARG A 273 12.80 -5.00 -12.87
CA ARG A 273 12.38 -4.90 -14.29
C ARG A 273 11.81 -3.52 -14.64
N LYS A 274 12.03 -2.54 -13.80
CA LYS A 274 11.46 -1.18 -13.92
C LYS A 274 11.79 -0.53 -15.26
N GLU A 275 13.06 -0.51 -15.65
CA GLU A 275 13.51 0.08 -16.91
C GLU A 275 12.85 -0.61 -18.10
N ARG A 276 12.70 -1.93 -18.04
CA ARG A 276 12.03 -2.71 -19.09
C ARG A 276 10.55 -2.40 -19.18
N MET A 277 9.85 -2.25 -18.05
CA MET A 277 8.45 -1.81 -18.02
C MET A 277 8.27 -0.43 -18.65
N VAL A 278 9.18 0.51 -18.35
CA VAL A 278 9.18 1.86 -18.96
C VAL A 278 9.40 1.78 -20.47
N GLU A 279 10.33 0.94 -20.92
CA GLU A 279 10.61 0.74 -22.35
C GLU A 279 9.41 0.16 -23.09
N LEU A 280 8.85 -0.94 -22.58
CA LEU A 280 7.69 -1.61 -23.16
C LEU A 280 6.45 -0.71 -23.17
N ASN A 281 6.22 0.10 -22.15
CA ASN A 281 5.12 1.06 -22.11
C ASN A 281 5.12 2.01 -23.31
N LYS A 282 6.28 2.40 -23.82
CA LYS A 282 6.40 3.28 -25.00
C LYS A 282 5.90 2.65 -26.31
N THR A 283 5.72 1.34 -26.33
CA THR A 283 5.20 0.59 -27.49
C THR A 283 3.68 0.46 -27.50
N ILE A 284 3.02 0.79 -26.36
CA ILE A 284 1.56 0.74 -26.23
C ILE A 284 0.94 1.98 -26.86
N ASN A 285 -0.10 1.79 -27.68
CA ASN A 285 -0.88 2.90 -28.24
C ASN A 285 -1.91 3.38 -27.21
N TRP A 286 -1.56 4.43 -26.46
CA TRP A 286 -2.41 5.05 -25.45
C TRP A 286 -3.33 6.11 -26.05
N GLN A 287 -4.61 6.05 -25.65
CA GLN A 287 -5.58 7.13 -25.88
C GLN A 287 -6.15 7.59 -24.53
N PRO A 288 -5.83 8.82 -24.07
CA PRO A 288 -4.90 9.77 -24.69
C PRO A 288 -3.44 9.38 -24.45
N GLU A 289 -2.55 9.76 -25.34
CA GLU A 289 -1.11 9.53 -25.24
C GLU A 289 -0.51 10.07 -23.92
N SER A 290 -1.06 11.18 -23.43
CA SER A 290 -0.66 11.82 -22.17
C SER A 290 -0.87 10.93 -20.93
N THR A 291 -1.76 9.95 -20.99
CA THR A 291 -1.90 8.97 -19.89
C THR A 291 -0.71 8.02 -19.86
N GLY A 292 -0.27 7.54 -21.02
CA GLY A 292 0.87 6.62 -21.13
C GLY A 292 2.22 7.29 -20.81
N THR A 293 2.45 8.48 -21.34
CA THR A 293 3.72 9.22 -21.13
C THR A 293 3.76 9.97 -19.78
N GLY A 294 2.61 10.42 -19.29
CA GLY A 294 2.50 11.17 -18.05
C GLY A 294 2.14 10.26 -16.86
N ARG A 295 0.84 10.10 -16.59
CA ARG A 295 0.36 9.44 -15.37
C ARG A 295 0.89 8.01 -15.17
N PHE A 296 0.87 7.19 -16.22
CA PHE A 296 1.34 5.81 -16.15
C PHE A 296 2.87 5.73 -16.25
N GLY A 297 3.48 6.49 -17.18
CA GLY A 297 4.94 6.55 -17.33
C GLY A 297 5.64 7.00 -16.05
N ASN A 298 5.17 8.12 -15.46
CA ASN A 298 5.70 8.61 -14.18
C ASN A 298 5.53 7.61 -13.03
N TRP A 299 4.46 6.83 -13.04
CA TRP A 299 4.26 5.76 -12.05
C TRP A 299 5.33 4.68 -12.19
N LEU A 300 5.61 4.23 -13.42
CA LEU A 300 6.62 3.21 -13.70
C LEU A 300 8.04 3.71 -13.38
N GLU A 301 8.36 4.97 -13.67
CA GLU A 301 9.67 5.56 -13.36
C GLU A 301 9.95 5.65 -11.85
N ASN A 302 8.88 5.78 -11.04
CA ASN A 302 8.95 5.85 -9.58
C ASN A 302 8.43 4.58 -8.90
N LEU A 303 8.53 3.44 -9.58
CA LEU A 303 7.99 2.18 -9.13
C LEU A 303 8.69 1.67 -7.86
N ASN A 304 7.89 1.19 -6.93
CA ASN A 304 8.32 0.39 -5.77
C ASN A 304 7.90 -1.07 -5.97
N ASP A 305 8.52 -1.98 -5.22
CA ASP A 305 8.18 -3.40 -5.27
C ASP A 305 6.71 -3.64 -4.87
N TRP A 306 6.06 -4.58 -5.54
CA TRP A 306 4.65 -4.87 -5.35
C TRP A 306 4.42 -5.78 -4.15
N ASN A 307 3.84 -5.23 -3.09
CA ASN A 307 3.40 -6.02 -1.93
C ASN A 307 2.22 -6.91 -2.31
N LEU A 308 2.43 -8.23 -2.33
CA LEU A 308 1.41 -9.23 -2.62
C LEU A 308 0.57 -9.62 -1.41
N SER A 309 1.11 -9.56 -0.20
CA SER A 309 0.47 -10.08 1.00
C SER A 309 -0.80 -9.33 1.37
N ARG A 310 -1.85 -10.08 1.67
CA ARG A 310 -3.09 -9.56 2.23
C ARG A 310 -3.52 -10.40 3.44
N SER A 311 -3.50 -9.80 4.61
CA SER A 311 -3.93 -10.42 5.87
C SER A 311 -5.45 -10.47 5.94
N ARG A 312 -6.07 -11.34 5.14
CA ARG A 312 -7.52 -11.54 5.03
C ARG A 312 -7.87 -13.02 5.14
N PHE A 313 -9.15 -13.30 5.42
CA PHE A 313 -9.61 -14.68 5.50
C PHE A 313 -9.97 -15.25 4.12
N TRP A 314 -10.66 -14.49 3.26
CA TRP A 314 -11.14 -14.96 1.96
C TRP A 314 -10.41 -14.31 0.79
N GLY A 315 -9.98 -15.13 -0.12
CA GLY A 315 -9.25 -14.80 -1.36
C GLY A 315 -8.29 -15.92 -1.76
N THR A 316 -7.48 -15.70 -2.77
CA THR A 316 -6.48 -16.65 -3.27
C THR A 316 -5.31 -16.77 -2.28
N PRO A 317 -5.05 -17.94 -1.67
CA PRO A 317 -3.95 -18.13 -0.74
C PRO A 317 -2.58 -18.05 -1.44
N LEU A 318 -1.58 -17.50 -0.75
CA LEU A 318 -0.19 -17.60 -1.20
C LEU A 318 0.25 -19.07 -1.25
N PRO A 319 0.74 -19.58 -2.39
CA PRO A 319 1.14 -20.98 -2.53
C PRO A 319 2.57 -21.23 -2.02
N ILE A 320 2.89 -20.68 -0.84
CA ILE A 320 4.24 -20.71 -0.26
C ILE A 320 4.19 -21.41 1.09
N TRP A 321 5.06 -22.41 1.27
CA TRP A 321 5.28 -23.11 2.54
C TRP A 321 6.67 -22.81 3.06
N ARG A 322 6.79 -22.63 4.38
CA ARG A 322 8.06 -22.33 5.06
C ARG A 322 8.29 -23.26 6.23
N ASP A 323 9.54 -23.58 6.47
CA ASP A 323 10.01 -24.27 7.69
C ASP A 323 10.50 -23.26 8.75
N GLU A 324 10.85 -23.78 9.92
CA GLU A 324 11.36 -22.98 11.05
C GLU A 324 12.69 -22.26 10.76
N ASN A 325 13.47 -22.75 9.78
CA ASN A 325 14.75 -22.18 9.37
C ASN A 325 14.62 -21.23 8.17
N ARG A 326 13.38 -20.82 7.82
CA ARG A 326 13.04 -20.00 6.66
C ARG A 326 13.33 -20.65 5.30
N GLY A 327 13.44 -21.99 5.26
CA GLY A 327 13.41 -22.72 4.00
C GLY A 327 12.04 -22.53 3.34
N GLU A 328 12.02 -22.21 2.05
CA GLU A 328 10.80 -21.82 1.33
C GLU A 328 10.54 -22.76 0.17
N LYS A 329 9.26 -23.07 -0.04
CA LYS A 329 8.77 -23.82 -1.21
C LYS A 329 7.54 -23.15 -1.77
N CYS A 330 7.64 -22.67 -3.01
CA CYS A 330 6.50 -22.16 -3.78
C CYS A 330 5.95 -23.26 -4.66
N ILE A 331 4.65 -23.53 -4.57
CA ILE A 331 3.97 -24.57 -5.33
C ILE A 331 3.37 -23.99 -6.60
N GLY A 332 3.76 -24.52 -7.75
CA GLY A 332 3.37 -24.04 -9.08
C GLY A 332 2.18 -24.75 -9.72
N SER A 333 1.77 -25.93 -9.21
CA SER A 333 0.65 -26.68 -9.77
C SER A 333 -0.03 -27.58 -8.74
N LEU A 334 -1.23 -28.06 -9.07
CA LEU A 334 -1.94 -29.06 -8.24
C LEU A 334 -1.27 -30.42 -8.27
N GLU A 335 -0.64 -30.80 -9.38
CA GLU A 335 0.16 -32.01 -9.50
C GLU A 335 1.37 -31.97 -8.57
N GLU A 336 2.05 -30.82 -8.53
CA GLU A 336 3.17 -30.59 -7.60
C GLU A 336 2.69 -30.65 -6.15
N LEU A 337 1.60 -29.94 -5.83
CA LEU A 337 1.02 -29.98 -4.48
C LEU A 337 0.68 -31.40 -4.06
N TYR A 338 0.01 -32.17 -4.94
CA TYR A 338 -0.32 -33.56 -4.68
C TYR A 338 0.91 -34.40 -4.38
N ALA A 339 1.96 -34.28 -5.21
CA ALA A 339 3.22 -35.01 -5.03
C ALA A 339 3.94 -34.63 -3.74
N GLU A 340 3.97 -33.36 -3.38
CA GLU A 340 4.58 -32.88 -2.14
C GLU A 340 3.80 -33.34 -0.89
N ILE A 341 2.47 -33.42 -0.97
CA ILE A 341 1.64 -34.00 0.11
C ILE A 341 1.95 -35.50 0.26
N GLU A 342 2.09 -36.26 -0.83
CA GLU A 342 2.46 -37.71 -0.76
C GLU A 342 3.85 -37.88 -0.08
N LYS A 343 4.82 -36.98 -0.32
CA LYS A 343 6.11 -36.99 0.40
C LYS A 343 5.92 -36.72 1.89
N SER A 344 5.04 -35.78 2.24
CA SER A 344 4.71 -35.44 3.63
C SER A 344 4.04 -36.60 4.36
N VAL A 345 3.16 -37.34 3.69
CA VAL A 345 2.55 -38.57 4.21
C VAL A 345 3.59 -39.66 4.42
N ALA A 346 4.47 -39.87 3.42
CA ALA A 346 5.56 -40.85 3.53
C ALA A 346 6.54 -40.55 4.67
N ALA A 347 6.77 -39.26 4.97
CA ALA A 347 7.59 -38.80 6.10
C ALA A 347 6.86 -38.85 7.45
N GLY A 348 5.55 -39.17 7.47
CA GLY A 348 4.75 -39.24 8.68
C GLY A 348 4.34 -37.88 9.24
N ILE A 349 4.51 -36.79 8.49
CA ILE A 349 4.09 -35.45 8.84
C ILE A 349 2.56 -35.30 8.70
N MET A 350 2.01 -35.76 7.58
CA MET A 350 0.56 -35.85 7.34
C MET A 350 0.08 -37.31 7.44
N GLN A 351 -1.14 -37.50 7.87
CA GLN A 351 -1.76 -38.84 7.99
C GLN A 351 -2.23 -39.36 6.62
N SER A 352 -2.71 -38.44 5.78
CA SER A 352 -3.26 -38.77 4.46
C SER A 352 -3.14 -37.55 3.53
N ASN A 353 -3.36 -37.78 2.24
CA ASN A 353 -3.45 -36.73 1.23
C ASN A 353 -4.91 -36.33 1.01
N PRO A 354 -5.33 -35.12 1.44
CA PRO A 354 -6.74 -34.70 1.32
C PRO A 354 -7.21 -34.56 -0.14
N LEU A 355 -6.34 -34.25 -1.09
CA LEU A 355 -6.69 -34.20 -2.51
C LEU A 355 -7.06 -35.59 -3.02
N LYS A 356 -6.28 -36.60 -2.62
CA LYS A 356 -6.50 -38.01 -2.97
C LYS A 356 -7.79 -38.55 -2.31
N GLU A 357 -8.03 -38.23 -1.06
CA GLU A 357 -9.25 -38.64 -0.34
C GLU A 357 -10.51 -38.10 -1.00
N ASN A 358 -10.46 -36.88 -1.53
CA ASN A 358 -11.55 -36.26 -2.27
C ASN A 358 -11.68 -36.79 -3.71
N GLY A 359 -10.78 -37.67 -4.13
CA GLY A 359 -10.82 -38.26 -5.47
C GLY A 359 -10.28 -37.40 -6.60
N PHE A 360 -9.45 -36.38 -6.25
CA PHE A 360 -8.72 -35.59 -7.25
C PHE A 360 -7.70 -36.45 -7.99
N VAL A 361 -7.65 -36.33 -9.31
CA VAL A 361 -6.74 -37.05 -10.18
C VAL A 361 -5.76 -36.07 -10.83
N PRO A 362 -4.45 -36.14 -10.54
CA PRO A 362 -3.45 -35.31 -11.19
C PRO A 362 -3.47 -35.52 -12.73
N GLY A 363 -3.39 -34.38 -13.46
CA GLY A 363 -3.40 -34.41 -14.94
C GLY A 363 -4.80 -34.51 -15.60
N ASP A 364 -5.86 -34.62 -14.81
CA ASP A 364 -7.24 -34.47 -15.29
C ASP A 364 -7.70 -33.02 -15.07
N TYR A 365 -7.79 -32.26 -16.16
CA TYR A 365 -8.16 -30.85 -16.17
C TYR A 365 -9.66 -30.59 -16.29
N SER A 366 -10.50 -31.63 -16.14
CA SER A 366 -11.95 -31.48 -16.19
C SER A 366 -12.49 -30.68 -15.00
N GLN A 367 -13.54 -29.91 -15.24
CA GLN A 367 -14.24 -29.18 -14.19
C GLN A 367 -14.71 -30.11 -13.08
N GLU A 368 -15.21 -31.29 -13.44
CA GLU A 368 -15.64 -32.31 -12.47
C GLU A 368 -14.52 -32.73 -11.51
N ASN A 369 -13.28 -32.79 -11.98
CA ASN A 369 -12.13 -33.11 -11.14
C ASN A 369 -11.76 -31.97 -10.22
N TYR A 370 -11.81 -30.72 -10.71
CA TYR A 370 -11.53 -29.53 -9.90
C TYR A 370 -12.61 -29.25 -8.85
N ASP A 371 -13.87 -29.56 -9.11
CA ASP A 371 -14.98 -29.41 -8.15
C ASP A 371 -14.85 -30.31 -6.90
N LYS A 372 -13.90 -31.28 -6.91
CA LYS A 372 -13.62 -32.17 -5.78
C LYS A 372 -12.75 -31.53 -4.69
N ILE A 373 -12.13 -30.39 -4.98
CA ILE A 373 -11.15 -29.76 -4.10
C ILE A 373 -11.50 -28.31 -3.84
N ASP A 374 -11.09 -27.83 -2.69
CA ASP A 374 -11.15 -26.41 -2.32
C ASP A 374 -9.81 -25.99 -1.74
N LEU A 375 -9.17 -25.00 -2.38
CA LEU A 375 -7.87 -24.47 -1.98
C LEU A 375 -7.96 -23.16 -1.18
N HIS A 376 -9.16 -22.71 -0.86
CA HIS A 376 -9.33 -21.56 0.03
C HIS A 376 -8.96 -21.93 1.49
N ARG A 377 -8.71 -20.90 2.29
CA ARG A 377 -8.70 -21.07 3.74
C ARG A 377 -10.11 -21.46 4.23
N PRO A 378 -10.24 -22.33 5.19
CA PRO A 378 -9.21 -22.97 6.03
C PRO A 378 -8.72 -24.33 5.49
N TYR A 379 -9.08 -24.74 4.28
CA TYR A 379 -8.76 -26.08 3.78
C TYR A 379 -7.28 -26.24 3.49
N VAL A 380 -6.70 -25.32 2.70
CA VAL A 380 -5.29 -25.35 2.33
C VAL A 380 -4.35 -25.16 3.53
N ASP A 381 -4.79 -24.45 4.57
CA ASP A 381 -3.99 -24.22 5.79
C ASP A 381 -3.72 -25.50 6.59
N LYS A 382 -4.47 -26.59 6.32
CA LYS A 382 -4.27 -27.91 6.93
C LYS A 382 -3.19 -28.72 6.26
N ILE A 383 -2.71 -28.29 5.09
CA ILE A 383 -1.69 -28.98 4.33
C ILE A 383 -0.33 -28.58 4.88
N VAL A 384 0.39 -29.57 5.42
CA VAL A 384 1.76 -29.43 5.94
C VAL A 384 2.69 -30.20 5.00
N LEU A 385 3.64 -29.51 4.38
CA LEU A 385 4.63 -30.13 3.52
C LEU A 385 5.87 -30.56 4.32
N VAL A 386 6.83 -31.19 3.66
CA VAL A 386 8.07 -31.63 4.27
C VAL A 386 9.26 -31.09 3.48
N ASN A 387 10.28 -30.60 4.20
CA ASN A 387 11.54 -30.19 3.60
C ASN A 387 12.50 -31.39 3.38
N GLU A 388 13.66 -31.13 2.80
CA GLU A 388 14.67 -32.17 2.51
C GLU A 388 15.25 -32.83 3.77
N GLU A 389 15.15 -32.17 4.92
CA GLU A 389 15.62 -32.68 6.22
C GLU A 389 14.52 -33.49 6.95
N GLY A 390 13.34 -33.64 6.36
CA GLY A 390 12.22 -34.35 6.97
C GLY A 390 11.43 -33.51 7.99
N LYS A 391 11.61 -32.18 8.02
CA LYS A 391 10.90 -31.28 8.94
C LYS A 391 9.65 -30.68 8.31
N PRO A 392 8.65 -30.33 9.12
CA PRO A 392 7.41 -29.76 8.62
C PRO A 392 7.60 -28.35 8.04
N MET A 393 6.86 -28.08 6.96
CA MET A 393 6.72 -26.75 6.36
C MET A 393 5.25 -26.35 6.41
N TYR A 394 4.98 -25.13 6.88
CA TYR A 394 3.63 -24.58 7.01
C TYR A 394 3.41 -23.50 5.96
N ARG A 395 2.17 -23.41 5.46
CA ARG A 395 1.80 -22.40 4.48
C ARG A 395 1.83 -21.01 5.11
N GLU A 396 2.32 -20.03 4.35
CA GLU A 396 2.20 -18.60 4.70
C GLU A 396 0.74 -18.19 4.87
N SER A 397 0.40 -17.53 5.97
CA SER A 397 -0.98 -17.28 6.35
C SER A 397 -1.70 -16.28 5.45
N ASP A 398 -0.98 -15.42 4.74
CA ASP A 398 -1.54 -14.38 3.91
C ASP A 398 -2.16 -14.90 2.61
N LEU A 399 -3.00 -14.06 2.02
CA LEU A 399 -3.57 -14.23 0.69
C LEU A 399 -2.80 -13.37 -0.32
N ILE A 400 -2.95 -13.68 -1.59
CA ILE A 400 -2.45 -12.85 -2.69
C ILE A 400 -3.34 -11.60 -2.83
N ASP A 401 -2.73 -10.49 -3.23
CA ASP A 401 -3.44 -9.30 -3.67
C ASP A 401 -4.37 -9.63 -4.84
N VAL A 402 -5.65 -9.30 -4.73
CA VAL A 402 -6.66 -9.51 -5.78
C VAL A 402 -6.29 -8.87 -7.13
N TRP A 403 -5.42 -7.87 -7.12
CA TRP A 403 -4.87 -7.29 -8.34
C TRP A 403 -3.93 -8.24 -9.10
N PHE A 404 -3.34 -9.22 -8.42
CA PHE A 404 -2.62 -10.31 -9.08
C PHE A 404 -3.59 -11.22 -9.83
N ASP A 405 -4.72 -11.58 -9.22
CA ASP A 405 -5.76 -12.38 -9.87
C ASP A 405 -6.24 -11.70 -11.16
N SER A 406 -6.58 -10.41 -11.07
CA SER A 406 -7.05 -9.64 -12.24
C SER A 406 -5.96 -9.43 -13.30
N GLY A 407 -4.71 -9.23 -12.87
CA GLY A 407 -3.56 -9.10 -13.77
C GLY A 407 -3.20 -10.41 -14.49
N SER A 408 -3.57 -11.55 -13.90
CA SER A 408 -3.36 -12.89 -14.46
C SER A 408 -4.45 -13.32 -15.45
N MET A 409 -5.57 -12.60 -15.52
CA MET A 409 -6.75 -13.00 -16.30
C MET A 409 -6.45 -13.40 -17.75
N PRO A 410 -5.59 -12.69 -18.53
CA PRO A 410 -5.39 -13.00 -19.94
C PRO A 410 -4.94 -14.44 -20.23
N TYR A 411 -4.26 -15.08 -19.31
CA TYR A 411 -3.75 -16.45 -19.42
C TYR A 411 -4.41 -17.40 -18.43
N ALA A 412 -4.82 -16.92 -17.24
CA ALA A 412 -5.51 -17.74 -16.25
C ALA A 412 -6.85 -18.28 -16.78
N GLN A 413 -7.60 -17.49 -17.57
CA GLN A 413 -8.84 -17.94 -18.21
C GLN A 413 -8.67 -19.11 -19.20
N LEU A 414 -7.45 -19.31 -19.68
CA LEU A 414 -7.09 -20.40 -20.59
C LEU A 414 -6.47 -21.59 -19.87
N HIS A 415 -6.39 -21.56 -18.55
CA HIS A 415 -5.68 -22.53 -17.72
C HIS A 415 -4.20 -22.68 -18.12
N TYR A 416 -3.56 -21.56 -18.47
CA TYR A 416 -2.15 -21.49 -18.85
C TYR A 416 -1.23 -21.93 -17.70
N PRO A 417 -0.19 -22.75 -17.96
CA PRO A 417 0.27 -23.32 -19.24
C PRO A 417 -0.18 -24.77 -19.45
N PHE A 418 -1.19 -25.26 -18.74
CA PHE A 418 -1.45 -26.69 -18.56
C PHE A 418 -2.29 -27.32 -19.66
N GLU A 419 -3.23 -26.62 -20.28
CA GLU A 419 -4.28 -27.20 -21.10
C GLU A 419 -4.37 -26.61 -22.52
N GLY A 420 -4.27 -27.49 -23.52
CA GLY A 420 -4.57 -27.20 -24.94
C GLY A 420 -3.57 -26.26 -25.64
N GLU A 421 -3.71 -26.12 -26.96
CA GLU A 421 -2.86 -25.24 -27.78
C GLU A 421 -3.08 -23.75 -27.46
N MET A 422 -4.31 -23.37 -27.10
CA MET A 422 -4.63 -21.97 -26.77
C MET A 422 -3.89 -21.51 -25.53
N ALA A 423 -3.77 -22.37 -24.53
CA ALA A 423 -3.07 -22.04 -23.27
C ALA A 423 -1.55 -22.11 -23.44
N ARG A 424 -1.04 -23.12 -24.16
CA ARG A 424 0.42 -23.36 -24.23
C ARG A 424 1.14 -22.45 -25.21
N GLY A 425 0.46 -22.00 -26.28
CA GLY A 425 1.12 -21.32 -27.38
C GLY A 425 2.22 -22.13 -28.04
N THR A 426 2.97 -21.53 -28.95
CA THR A 426 4.07 -22.14 -29.70
C THR A 426 5.30 -21.22 -29.66
N GLU A 427 6.46 -21.72 -30.11
CA GLU A 427 7.65 -20.88 -30.29
C GLU A 427 7.37 -19.70 -31.26
N ALA A 428 6.53 -19.93 -32.29
CA ALA A 428 6.13 -18.85 -33.18
C ALA A 428 5.26 -17.79 -32.49
N ASP A 429 4.44 -18.16 -31.51
CA ASP A 429 3.68 -17.22 -30.70
C ASP A 429 4.63 -16.38 -29.81
N ARG A 430 5.69 -16.98 -29.25
CA ARG A 430 6.74 -16.25 -28.54
C ARG A 430 7.50 -15.29 -29.46
N ASP A 431 7.89 -15.74 -30.64
CA ASP A 431 8.63 -14.93 -31.63
C ASP A 431 7.77 -13.77 -32.18
N ALA A 432 6.44 -13.94 -32.15
CA ALA A 432 5.50 -12.87 -32.51
C ALA A 432 5.31 -11.82 -31.41
N LEU A 433 5.80 -12.06 -30.19
CA LEU A 433 5.80 -11.05 -29.14
C LEU A 433 6.67 -9.87 -29.55
N ILE A 434 6.09 -8.69 -29.48
CA ILE A 434 6.79 -7.45 -29.75
C ILE A 434 7.87 -7.30 -28.68
N HIS A 435 9.14 -7.28 -29.11
CA HIS A 435 10.32 -7.00 -28.29
C HIS A 435 10.84 -8.07 -27.33
N SER A 436 10.41 -9.33 -27.41
CA SER A 436 11.06 -10.39 -26.63
C SER A 436 12.49 -10.64 -27.14
N THR A 437 13.47 -10.15 -26.40
CA THR A 437 14.90 -10.32 -26.69
C THR A 437 15.61 -11.25 -25.70
N TYR A 438 14.85 -11.89 -24.80
CA TYR A 438 15.41 -12.54 -23.62
C TYR A 438 15.22 -14.06 -23.66
N GLU A 439 16.32 -14.80 -23.53
CA GLU A 439 16.29 -16.25 -23.29
C GLU A 439 15.77 -16.51 -21.88
N GLY A 440 14.80 -17.41 -21.72
CA GLY A 440 14.29 -17.87 -20.43
C GLY A 440 12.89 -17.40 -20.05
N TYR A 441 12.25 -16.57 -20.87
CA TYR A 441 10.82 -16.23 -20.64
C TYR A 441 9.88 -17.35 -21.09
N ALA A 442 8.71 -17.39 -20.46
CA ALA A 442 7.68 -18.36 -20.80
C ALA A 442 7.13 -18.12 -22.23
N ILE A 443 6.71 -19.19 -22.89
CA ILE A 443 5.95 -19.09 -24.13
C ILE A 443 4.54 -18.59 -23.78
N PRO A 444 4.08 -17.48 -24.37
CA PRO A 444 2.77 -16.93 -24.03
C PRO A 444 1.63 -17.79 -24.56
N PRO A 445 0.41 -17.65 -24.06
CA PRO A 445 -0.77 -18.23 -24.68
C PRO A 445 -0.98 -17.66 -26.09
N LYS A 446 -1.69 -18.41 -26.92
CA LYS A 446 -2.02 -17.97 -28.28
C LYS A 446 -2.84 -16.68 -28.25
N PHE A 447 -2.61 -15.80 -29.22
CA PHE A 447 -3.23 -14.45 -29.30
C PHE A 447 -2.86 -13.46 -28.20
N TYR A 448 -1.82 -13.72 -27.45
CA TYR A 448 -1.24 -12.76 -26.51
C TYR A 448 -0.18 -11.90 -27.22
N PRO A 449 -0.05 -10.58 -26.94
CA PRO A 449 -0.89 -9.75 -26.09
C PRO A 449 -2.25 -9.40 -26.69
N ALA A 450 -3.18 -8.90 -25.85
CA ALA A 450 -4.49 -8.42 -26.30
C ALA A 450 -4.37 -7.27 -27.30
N ASP A 451 -5.26 -7.23 -28.30
CA ASP A 451 -5.26 -6.15 -29.29
C ASP A 451 -5.76 -4.84 -28.70
N PHE A 452 -6.72 -4.88 -27.77
CA PHE A 452 -7.37 -3.68 -27.22
C PHE A 452 -7.95 -3.91 -25.82
N ILE A 453 -7.79 -2.91 -24.95
CA ILE A 453 -8.50 -2.82 -23.67
C ILE A 453 -9.05 -1.40 -23.46
N ASN A 454 -10.08 -1.28 -22.60
CA ASN A 454 -10.65 0.01 -22.18
C ASN A 454 -11.08 -0.06 -20.71
N GLU A 455 -10.57 0.87 -19.90
CA GLU A 455 -10.96 1.06 -18.51
C GLU A 455 -10.77 2.52 -18.08
N GLY A 456 -11.20 2.86 -16.87
CA GLY A 456 -11.04 4.20 -16.31
C GLY A 456 -9.59 4.60 -16.09
N VAL A 457 -9.29 5.88 -16.09
CA VAL A 457 -7.95 6.45 -15.87
C VAL A 457 -7.34 6.09 -14.50
N ASP A 458 -8.15 5.77 -13.51
CA ASP A 458 -7.71 5.28 -12.20
C ASP A 458 -6.99 3.94 -12.29
N GLN A 459 -7.25 3.13 -13.33
CA GLN A 459 -6.62 1.83 -13.57
C GLN A 459 -5.13 1.92 -13.98
N THR A 460 -4.60 3.10 -14.20
CA THR A 460 -3.14 3.33 -14.30
C THR A 460 -2.40 2.91 -13.03
N ARG A 461 -3.07 2.90 -11.88
CA ARG A 461 -2.56 2.40 -10.58
C ARG A 461 -3.36 1.18 -10.09
N GLY A 462 -3.84 0.38 -11.01
CA GLY A 462 -4.61 -0.84 -10.78
C GLY A 462 -4.40 -1.80 -11.92
N TRP A 463 -5.45 -2.16 -12.65
CA TRP A 463 -5.40 -3.23 -13.65
C TRP A 463 -4.40 -3.01 -14.78
N PHE A 464 -4.25 -1.79 -15.32
CA PHE A 464 -3.24 -1.53 -16.36
C PHE A 464 -1.82 -1.83 -15.87
N PHE A 465 -1.51 -1.45 -14.61
CA PHE A 465 -0.22 -1.72 -14.03
C PHE A 465 0.01 -3.21 -13.81
N THR A 466 -0.93 -3.92 -13.18
CA THR A 466 -0.74 -5.34 -12.85
C THR A 466 -0.68 -6.22 -14.09
N LEU A 467 -1.48 -5.93 -15.13
CA LEU A 467 -1.33 -6.56 -16.45
C LEU A 467 0.08 -6.35 -17.02
N HIS A 468 0.57 -5.12 -17.00
CA HIS A 468 1.87 -4.76 -17.58
C HIS A 468 3.05 -5.35 -16.79
N ALA A 469 2.99 -5.32 -15.46
CA ALA A 469 4.01 -5.89 -14.57
C ALA A 469 4.15 -7.40 -14.79
N ILE A 470 3.04 -8.15 -14.74
CA ILE A 470 3.08 -9.60 -14.93
C ILE A 470 3.53 -9.95 -16.35
N ALA A 471 3.02 -9.24 -17.37
CA ALA A 471 3.43 -9.46 -18.76
C ALA A 471 4.94 -9.25 -18.97
N THR A 472 5.49 -8.19 -18.40
CA THR A 472 6.92 -7.90 -18.49
C THR A 472 7.75 -8.97 -17.80
N MET A 473 7.32 -9.42 -16.61
CA MET A 473 8.08 -10.40 -15.83
C MET A 473 8.01 -11.82 -16.39
N VAL A 474 6.85 -12.23 -16.89
CA VAL A 474 6.64 -13.61 -17.35
C VAL A 474 6.98 -13.78 -18.83
N PHE A 475 6.65 -12.79 -19.68
CA PHE A 475 6.75 -12.91 -21.14
C PHE A 475 7.68 -11.91 -21.80
N ASP A 476 8.29 -10.98 -21.04
CA ASP A 476 9.07 -9.84 -21.56
C ASP A 476 8.31 -9.04 -22.63
N SER A 477 7.02 -8.82 -22.42
CA SER A 477 6.09 -8.23 -23.40
C SER A 477 5.12 -7.27 -22.72
N VAL A 478 4.39 -6.52 -23.56
CA VAL A 478 3.18 -5.81 -23.12
C VAL A 478 2.02 -6.81 -22.97
N ALA A 479 1.04 -6.52 -22.14
CA ALA A 479 -0.18 -7.32 -22.02
C ALA A 479 -1.24 -6.94 -23.07
N PHE A 480 -1.17 -5.71 -23.58
CA PHE A 480 -2.10 -5.16 -24.58
C PHE A 480 -1.39 -4.16 -25.50
N LYS A 481 -1.86 -4.07 -26.74
CA LYS A 481 -1.27 -3.20 -27.78
C LYS A 481 -1.89 -1.81 -27.80
N ASN A 482 -3.21 -1.73 -27.57
CA ASN A 482 -3.98 -0.50 -27.63
C ASN A 482 -4.85 -0.37 -26.38
N VAL A 483 -4.96 0.85 -25.87
CA VAL A 483 -5.77 1.14 -24.68
C VAL A 483 -6.45 2.50 -24.78
N ILE A 484 -7.73 2.54 -24.46
CA ILE A 484 -8.43 3.79 -24.14
C ILE A 484 -8.51 3.91 -22.62
N SER A 485 -7.93 4.98 -22.11
CA SER A 485 -8.02 5.35 -20.70
C SER A 485 -9.18 6.32 -20.51
N SER A 486 -10.35 5.79 -20.15
CA SER A 486 -11.59 6.56 -20.07
C SER A 486 -11.54 7.62 -18.95
N GLY A 487 -12.10 8.80 -19.25
CA GLY A 487 -12.27 9.88 -18.30
C GLY A 487 -13.28 9.55 -17.19
N LEU A 488 -13.34 10.39 -16.16
CA LEU A 488 -14.28 10.24 -15.06
C LEU A 488 -15.66 10.76 -15.44
N VAL A 489 -16.72 10.12 -14.92
CA VAL A 489 -18.08 10.65 -14.96
C VAL A 489 -18.28 11.58 -13.77
N LEU A 490 -18.49 12.87 -14.05
CA LEU A 490 -18.67 13.93 -13.08
C LEU A 490 -20.15 14.34 -13.03
N ASP A 491 -20.56 15.07 -11.99
CA ASP A 491 -21.89 15.68 -11.96
C ASP A 491 -22.04 16.78 -13.03
N ALA A 492 -23.25 17.29 -13.24
CA ALA A 492 -23.52 18.32 -14.24
C ALA A 492 -22.69 19.61 -14.05
N LYS A 493 -22.18 19.86 -12.85
CA LYS A 493 -21.32 21.01 -12.51
C LYS A 493 -19.83 20.70 -12.70
N GLY A 494 -19.47 19.44 -12.98
CA GLY A 494 -18.09 19.01 -13.15
C GLY A 494 -17.39 18.58 -11.85
N ASN A 495 -18.13 18.32 -10.78
CA ASN A 495 -17.56 17.81 -9.52
C ASN A 495 -17.55 16.28 -9.51
N LYS A 496 -16.58 15.70 -8.83
CA LYS A 496 -16.54 14.25 -8.60
C LYS A 496 -17.77 13.80 -7.81
N MET A 497 -18.45 12.77 -8.31
CA MET A 497 -19.59 12.18 -7.62
C MET A 497 -19.15 11.43 -6.37
N SER A 498 -19.84 11.67 -5.24
CA SER A 498 -19.58 11.01 -3.97
C SER A 498 -20.87 10.82 -3.19
N LYS A 499 -21.03 9.67 -2.53
CA LYS A 499 -22.17 9.40 -1.63
C LYS A 499 -22.20 10.38 -0.45
N HIS A 500 -21.04 10.81 0.04
CA HIS A 500 -20.94 11.79 1.13
C HIS A 500 -21.44 13.18 0.73
N VAL A 501 -21.23 13.58 -0.52
CA VAL A 501 -21.69 14.87 -1.06
C VAL A 501 -23.15 14.79 -1.51
N GLY A 502 -23.67 13.59 -1.75
CA GLY A 502 -25.06 13.38 -2.19
C GLY A 502 -25.32 13.76 -3.66
N ASN A 503 -24.26 13.89 -4.48
CA ASN A 503 -24.34 14.27 -5.90
C ASN A 503 -24.21 13.07 -6.85
N VAL A 504 -24.39 11.86 -6.37
CA VAL A 504 -24.31 10.62 -7.17
C VAL A 504 -25.58 10.48 -8.00
N THR A 505 -25.44 10.32 -9.31
CA THR A 505 -26.52 9.92 -10.21
C THR A 505 -26.60 8.40 -10.28
N ASN A 506 -27.76 7.83 -9.95
CA ASN A 506 -27.99 6.40 -10.06
C ASN A 506 -28.23 6.03 -11.54
N PRO A 507 -27.39 5.21 -12.18
CA PRO A 507 -27.56 4.86 -13.58
C PRO A 507 -28.84 4.08 -13.85
N PHE A 508 -29.32 3.24 -12.94
CA PHE A 508 -30.55 2.47 -13.11
C PHE A 508 -31.79 3.38 -13.12
N GLU A 509 -31.83 4.39 -12.27
CA GLU A 509 -32.90 5.37 -12.31
C GLU A 509 -32.94 6.15 -13.64
N MET A 510 -31.78 6.42 -14.22
CA MET A 510 -31.67 7.06 -15.53
C MET A 510 -32.14 6.12 -16.65
N ILE A 511 -31.78 4.85 -16.58
CA ILE A 511 -32.19 3.80 -17.52
C ILE A 511 -33.72 3.61 -17.45
N ASP A 512 -34.27 3.50 -16.26
CA ASP A 512 -35.71 3.32 -16.04
C ASP A 512 -36.53 4.52 -16.57
N LYS A 513 -35.99 5.72 -16.38
CA LYS A 513 -36.68 6.98 -16.78
C LYS A 513 -36.56 7.30 -18.26
N TYR A 514 -35.39 7.12 -18.85
CA TYR A 514 -35.08 7.58 -20.20
C TYR A 514 -34.85 6.47 -21.21
N GLY A 515 -34.62 5.23 -20.76
CA GLY A 515 -34.20 4.09 -21.56
C GLY A 515 -32.69 3.93 -21.60
N ALA A 516 -32.21 2.70 -21.77
CA ALA A 516 -30.79 2.37 -21.82
C ALA A 516 -30.09 3.00 -23.03
N ASP A 517 -30.69 2.96 -24.21
CA ASP A 517 -30.08 3.47 -25.43
C ASP A 517 -29.86 5.00 -25.40
N PRO A 518 -30.80 5.85 -24.95
CA PRO A 518 -30.54 7.28 -24.77
C PRO A 518 -29.42 7.58 -23.78
N VAL A 519 -29.33 6.84 -22.67
CA VAL A 519 -28.23 7.00 -21.69
C VAL A 519 -26.90 6.66 -22.33
N ARG A 520 -26.79 5.51 -22.97
CA ARG A 520 -25.55 5.04 -23.63
C ARG A 520 -25.14 6.00 -24.76
N PHE A 521 -26.07 6.39 -25.60
CA PHE A 521 -25.81 7.31 -26.72
C PHE A 521 -25.32 8.68 -26.20
N TYR A 522 -26.00 9.23 -25.19
CA TYR A 522 -25.57 10.48 -24.56
C TYR A 522 -24.13 10.39 -24.03
N MET A 523 -23.79 9.32 -23.31
CA MET A 523 -22.45 9.14 -22.76
C MET A 523 -21.37 9.04 -23.85
N MET A 524 -21.68 8.43 -24.99
CA MET A 524 -20.74 8.24 -26.10
C MET A 524 -20.61 9.47 -27.01
N THR A 525 -21.58 10.37 -27.00
CA THR A 525 -21.60 11.52 -27.93
C THR A 525 -21.37 12.87 -27.26
N ASN A 526 -21.37 12.92 -25.90
CA ASN A 526 -21.26 14.17 -25.16
C ASN A 526 -19.80 14.63 -24.96
N SER A 527 -18.86 13.72 -24.97
CA SER A 527 -17.41 13.99 -24.87
C SER A 527 -16.61 12.85 -25.49
N GLU A 528 -15.33 13.12 -25.77
CA GLU A 528 -14.41 12.03 -26.15
C GLU A 528 -14.29 11.03 -25.00
N PRO A 529 -14.09 9.73 -25.28
CA PRO A 529 -14.08 8.69 -24.24
C PRO A 529 -13.04 8.92 -23.14
N TRP A 530 -11.93 9.56 -23.46
CA TRP A 530 -10.84 9.86 -22.51
C TRP A 530 -10.99 11.17 -21.75
N ASP A 531 -11.98 12.01 -22.12
CA ASP A 531 -12.29 13.24 -21.42
C ASP A 531 -13.28 13.00 -20.28
N ASN A 532 -13.24 13.87 -19.27
CA ASN A 532 -14.19 13.81 -18.19
C ASN A 532 -15.60 14.19 -18.69
N LEU A 533 -16.54 13.27 -18.51
CA LEU A 533 -17.95 13.47 -18.89
C LEU A 533 -18.70 14.21 -17.78
N LYS A 534 -19.27 15.36 -18.07
CA LYS A 534 -20.25 16.01 -17.19
C LYS A 534 -21.63 15.41 -17.47
N PHE A 535 -22.11 14.58 -16.56
CA PHE A 535 -23.39 13.90 -16.72
C PHE A 535 -24.54 14.80 -16.31
N ASP A 536 -25.38 15.19 -17.30
CA ASP A 536 -26.59 15.96 -17.09
C ASP A 536 -27.84 15.17 -17.54
N PRO A 537 -28.78 14.83 -16.62
CA PRO A 537 -30.01 14.15 -16.95
C PRO A 537 -30.87 14.88 -18.03
N ASN A 538 -30.77 16.20 -18.09
CA ASN A 538 -31.47 16.96 -19.14
C ASN A 538 -30.90 16.70 -20.54
N GLY A 539 -29.58 16.49 -20.65
CA GLY A 539 -28.94 16.12 -21.90
C GLY A 539 -29.35 14.72 -22.37
N VAL A 540 -29.55 13.78 -21.44
CA VAL A 540 -30.10 12.44 -21.73
C VAL A 540 -31.53 12.58 -22.29
N ASP A 541 -32.39 13.38 -21.67
CA ASP A 541 -33.76 13.62 -22.15
C ASP A 541 -33.77 14.30 -23.52
N GLU A 542 -32.88 15.24 -23.76
CA GLU A 542 -32.73 15.89 -25.07
C GLU A 542 -32.33 14.87 -26.15
N THR A 543 -31.37 13.97 -25.86
CA THR A 543 -30.96 12.89 -26.74
C THR A 543 -32.14 11.95 -27.05
N ARG A 544 -32.92 11.58 -26.03
CA ARG A 544 -34.10 10.75 -26.19
C ARG A 544 -35.12 11.40 -27.14
N ARG A 545 -35.40 12.69 -26.95
CA ARG A 545 -36.39 13.40 -27.75
C ARG A 545 -35.91 13.72 -29.16
N LYS A 546 -34.71 14.31 -29.29
CA LYS A 546 -34.21 14.81 -30.58
C LYS A 546 -33.68 13.70 -31.48
N PHE A 547 -32.90 12.75 -30.96
CA PHE A 547 -32.35 11.67 -31.79
C PHE A 547 -33.30 10.49 -31.89
N PHE A 548 -33.59 9.83 -30.76
CA PHE A 548 -34.43 8.62 -30.80
C PHE A 548 -35.86 8.90 -31.17
N GLY A 549 -36.44 10.01 -30.74
CA GLY A 549 -37.78 10.41 -31.16
C GLY A 549 -37.86 10.66 -32.65
N THR A 550 -36.87 11.32 -33.25
CA THR A 550 -36.81 11.55 -34.70
C THR A 550 -36.64 10.24 -35.46
N LEU A 551 -35.72 9.38 -35.01
CA LEU A 551 -35.50 8.05 -35.61
C LEU A 551 -36.78 7.22 -35.60
N TYR A 552 -37.45 7.15 -34.45
CA TYR A 552 -38.72 6.44 -34.30
C TYR A 552 -39.83 7.00 -35.23
N ASN A 553 -39.97 8.31 -35.27
CA ASN A 553 -40.98 8.97 -36.14
C ASN A 553 -40.66 8.71 -37.62
N THR A 554 -39.41 8.77 -38.03
CA THR A 554 -38.97 8.47 -39.40
C THR A 554 -39.31 7.05 -39.77
N TYR A 555 -38.97 6.10 -38.88
CA TYR A 555 -39.31 4.70 -39.09
C TYR A 555 -40.85 4.48 -39.14
N SER A 556 -41.59 5.07 -38.21
CA SER A 556 -43.05 4.93 -38.15
C SER A 556 -43.72 5.48 -39.39
N PHE A 557 -43.23 6.62 -39.89
CA PHE A 557 -43.71 7.20 -41.14
C PHE A 557 -43.43 6.29 -42.33
N PHE A 558 -42.19 5.80 -42.46
CA PHE A 558 -41.82 4.88 -43.49
C PHE A 558 -42.65 3.58 -43.42
N ALA A 559 -42.73 2.95 -42.25
CA ALA A 559 -43.44 1.69 -42.04
C ALA A 559 -44.95 1.81 -42.35
N LEU A 560 -45.56 2.94 -42.01
CA LEU A 560 -46.97 3.20 -42.32
C LEU A 560 -47.21 3.15 -43.82
N TYR A 561 -46.46 3.88 -44.63
CA TYR A 561 -46.64 3.93 -46.07
C TYR A 561 -46.12 2.67 -46.75
N ALA A 562 -45.04 2.08 -46.30
CA ALA A 562 -44.52 0.80 -46.81
C ALA A 562 -45.57 -0.32 -46.68
N ASN A 563 -46.30 -0.36 -45.56
CA ASN A 563 -47.37 -1.32 -45.34
C ASN A 563 -48.62 -1.04 -46.24
N VAL A 564 -48.96 0.23 -46.40
CA VAL A 564 -50.10 0.65 -47.24
C VAL A 564 -49.83 0.35 -48.72
N ASP A 565 -48.60 0.61 -49.17
CA ASP A 565 -48.17 0.43 -50.56
C ASP A 565 -47.74 -0.99 -50.89
N GLY A 566 -47.66 -1.89 -49.88
CA GLY A 566 -47.17 -3.27 -50.06
C GLY A 566 -45.70 -3.31 -50.47
N PHE A 567 -44.89 -2.40 -49.91
CA PHE A 567 -43.46 -2.29 -50.22
C PHE A 567 -42.72 -3.58 -49.88
N ASP A 568 -42.06 -4.14 -50.90
CA ASP A 568 -41.18 -5.31 -50.76
C ASP A 568 -39.71 -4.85 -50.86
N ALA A 569 -38.97 -4.95 -49.78
CA ALA A 569 -37.56 -4.57 -49.71
C ALA A 569 -36.66 -5.40 -50.59
N GLU A 570 -37.00 -6.66 -50.86
CA GLU A 570 -36.21 -7.56 -51.72
C GLU A 570 -36.48 -7.23 -53.21
N ALA A 571 -37.72 -6.99 -53.58
CA ALA A 571 -38.10 -6.62 -54.94
C ALA A 571 -37.67 -5.17 -55.32
N ALA A 572 -37.54 -4.26 -54.33
CA ALA A 572 -37.25 -2.87 -54.55
C ALA A 572 -35.73 -2.51 -54.59
N GLN A 573 -34.84 -3.48 -54.84
CA GLN A 573 -33.40 -3.20 -54.88
C GLN A 573 -33.06 -2.35 -56.11
N VAL A 574 -32.66 -1.11 -55.85
CA VAL A 574 -32.11 -0.20 -56.85
C VAL A 574 -30.57 -0.20 -56.72
N PRO A 575 -29.84 -0.44 -57.85
CA PRO A 575 -28.38 -0.33 -57.84
C PRO A 575 -27.91 1.01 -57.25
N PHE A 576 -26.82 0.97 -56.52
CA PHE A 576 -26.29 2.15 -55.80
C PHE A 576 -26.10 3.37 -56.72
N GLU A 577 -25.66 3.13 -57.97
CA GLU A 577 -25.42 4.18 -58.96
C GLU A 577 -26.73 4.85 -59.44
N LYS A 578 -27.90 4.31 -59.10
CA LYS A 578 -29.20 4.84 -59.45
C LYS A 578 -29.99 5.36 -58.25
N ARG A 579 -29.38 5.41 -57.08
CA ARG A 579 -30.03 5.86 -55.85
C ARG A 579 -29.92 7.37 -55.68
#